data_a7c8903c56a2145f0fed28404e95979c
#
_entry.id   a7c8903c56a2145f0fed28404e95979c
#
_cell.length_a   1.000
_cell.length_b   1.000
_cell.length_c   1.000
_cell.angle_alpha   90.00
_cell.angle_beta   90.00
_cell.angle_gamma   90.00
#
_symmetry.space_group_name_H-M   'P 1'
#
loop_
_entity.id
_entity.type
_entity.pdbx_description
1 polymer ?
#
loop_
_entity_poly.entity_id
_entity_poly.type
_entity_poly.pdbx_seq_one_letter_code
_entity_poly.pdbx_strand_id
1 'polypeptide(L)'
;MPRGTKVMSERDAAARLAAIVALGFGATAARAANFDYQVSAGAAHSDNVTRVDTNEQDEDIASAGLRFSFDEKTRKITADLVGNFDYQKFLNDTYDSQLVGNFVGNLALAFVPERFTWNFSDNFGQVLADPLLPSTPLNSENINFFSTGPDLTFSFGQQNRLRLGARYLLTDYEDSPFDSTTTLGEFSIGRNFSSVNSLSLNARLQQVDFENSQLGADYDQTDAFLRYEADGARTKLTIDAGYTELDRDVRDDSDSELLRLSVARQLSRSSNLALLAGREFANSGSAFASFQGNGPITLDPTAGRQTPEPFLHDYASLAWYFQRNQTTFSLRAGQDEQDYEIIDTLDQKLTTYGAAYRRDLSAATNVQLDAERTRGKFSVGGAQYTDTGGGVAFNWGVTRNVNVTISYRYADRNGDALTGNYTENRFWLSIGYKRGAPRMELLRPQFAGEAQRY
;
A
#
# COMPACT_ATOMS: atom_id res chain seq x y z
N MET A 1 14.02 -36.00 2.49
CA MET A 1 14.48 -35.44 1.22
C MET A 1 14.06 -33.97 1.24
N PRO A 2 14.95 -33.00 1.24
CA PRO A 2 14.57 -31.60 1.23
C PRO A 2 13.93 -31.30 -0.14
N ARG A 3 12.66 -30.89 -0.15
CA ARG A 3 12.04 -30.27 -1.32
C ARG A 3 12.74 -28.92 -1.51
N GLY A 4 13.34 -28.74 -2.70
CA GLY A 4 14.06 -27.52 -3.04
C GLY A 4 13.14 -26.32 -2.91
N THR A 5 13.64 -25.31 -2.26
CA THR A 5 13.12 -23.94 -2.23
C THR A 5 12.81 -23.50 -3.66
N LYS A 6 11.53 -23.33 -3.94
CA LYS A 6 11.07 -22.81 -5.22
C LYS A 6 11.28 -21.30 -5.16
N VAL A 7 12.45 -20.84 -5.56
CA VAL A 7 12.68 -19.42 -5.83
C VAL A 7 11.60 -19.01 -6.84
N MET A 8 10.72 -18.11 -6.45
CA MET A 8 9.74 -17.53 -7.36
C MET A 8 10.52 -16.77 -8.42
N SER A 9 10.60 -17.34 -9.63
CA SER A 9 11.33 -16.70 -10.70
C SER A 9 10.57 -15.43 -11.10
N GLU A 10 11.29 -14.37 -11.52
CA GLU A 10 10.72 -13.16 -12.16
C GLU A 10 9.65 -13.51 -13.20
N ARG A 11 9.73 -14.70 -13.78
CA ARG A 11 8.77 -15.28 -14.74
C ARG A 11 7.43 -15.64 -14.09
N ASP A 12 7.41 -16.08 -12.83
CA ASP A 12 6.18 -16.48 -12.15
C ASP A 12 5.39 -15.26 -11.67
N ALA A 13 6.06 -14.21 -11.17
CA ALA A 13 5.44 -12.94 -10.85
C ALA A 13 4.89 -12.25 -12.11
N ALA A 14 5.68 -12.20 -13.19
CA ALA A 14 5.24 -11.66 -14.48
C ALA A 14 4.10 -12.47 -15.10
N ALA A 15 4.09 -13.81 -14.92
CA ALA A 15 3.02 -14.68 -15.43
C ALA A 15 1.71 -14.49 -14.65
N ARG A 16 1.76 -14.31 -13.33
CA ARG A 16 0.58 -14.01 -12.50
C ARG A 16 0.02 -12.63 -12.83
N LEU A 17 0.87 -11.60 -12.94
CA LEU A 17 0.48 -10.26 -13.40
C LEU A 17 -0.16 -10.32 -14.80
N ALA A 18 0.45 -11.06 -15.74
CA ALA A 18 -0.09 -11.26 -17.08
C ALA A 18 -1.44 -12.00 -17.07
N ALA A 19 -1.67 -12.92 -16.14
CA ALA A 19 -2.94 -13.65 -16.00
C ALA A 19 -4.06 -12.72 -15.48
N ILE A 20 -3.78 -11.83 -14.51
CA ILE A 20 -4.75 -10.86 -13.99
C ILE A 20 -5.08 -9.82 -15.05
N VAL A 21 -4.08 -9.31 -15.75
CA VAL A 21 -4.24 -8.40 -16.88
C VAL A 21 -5.03 -9.10 -18.02
N ALA A 22 -4.73 -10.36 -18.31
CA ALA A 22 -5.43 -11.14 -19.35
C ALA A 22 -6.90 -11.44 -18.98
N LEU A 23 -7.22 -11.67 -17.71
CA LEU A 23 -8.59 -11.84 -17.23
C LEU A 23 -9.40 -10.52 -17.36
N GLY A 24 -8.76 -9.37 -17.13
CA GLY A 24 -9.36 -8.04 -17.37
C GLY A 24 -9.58 -7.75 -18.85
N PHE A 25 -8.68 -8.17 -19.74
CA PHE A 25 -8.77 -7.96 -21.20
C PHE A 25 -9.63 -8.98 -21.93
N GLY A 26 -9.88 -10.16 -21.35
CA GLY A 26 -10.71 -11.23 -21.96
C GLY A 26 -12.22 -10.96 -21.91
N ALA A 27 -12.67 -10.02 -21.12
CA ALA A 27 -14.06 -9.61 -21.06
C ALA A 27 -14.33 -8.53 -22.14
N THR A 28 -14.68 -9.01 -23.34
CA THR A 28 -15.35 -8.27 -24.42
C THR A 28 -15.40 -6.74 -24.30
N ALA A 29 -14.80 -6.06 -25.26
CA ALA A 29 -14.84 -4.61 -25.51
C ALA A 29 -16.09 -3.90 -24.96
N ALA A 30 -16.09 -3.57 -23.69
CA ALA A 30 -17.11 -2.74 -23.07
C ALA A 30 -16.76 -1.27 -23.33
N ARG A 31 -17.74 -0.54 -23.86
CA ARG A 31 -17.61 0.90 -24.24
C ARG A 31 -17.41 1.85 -23.04
N ALA A 32 -17.14 1.34 -21.85
CA ALA A 32 -17.01 2.11 -20.61
C ALA A 32 -15.62 1.99 -19.94
N ALA A 33 -14.76 1.09 -20.38
CA ALA A 33 -13.44 0.90 -19.79
C ALA A 33 -12.49 2.04 -20.20
N ASN A 34 -11.85 2.67 -19.20
CA ASN A 34 -10.79 3.64 -19.42
C ASN A 34 -9.45 2.97 -19.15
N PHE A 35 -8.58 2.95 -20.14
CA PHE A 35 -7.22 2.47 -20.01
C PHE A 35 -6.24 3.56 -20.41
N ASP A 36 -5.55 4.08 -19.42
CA ASP A 36 -4.51 5.09 -19.57
C ASP A 36 -3.16 4.49 -19.25
N TYR A 37 -2.13 4.81 -20.05
CA TYR A 37 -0.79 4.31 -19.81
C TYR A 37 0.29 5.32 -20.20
N GLN A 38 1.47 5.14 -19.64
CA GLN A 38 2.71 5.82 -19.98
C GLN A 38 3.86 4.82 -19.99
N VAL A 39 4.62 4.81 -21.07
CA VAL A 39 5.93 4.16 -21.12
C VAL A 39 7.00 5.23 -21.10
N SER A 40 8.11 4.97 -20.43
CA SER A 40 9.20 5.94 -20.30
C SER A 40 10.57 5.26 -20.39
N ALA A 41 11.56 6.02 -20.82
CA ALA A 41 12.96 5.66 -20.69
C ALA A 41 13.68 6.82 -20.02
N GLY A 42 14.69 6.53 -19.22
CA GLY A 42 15.39 7.55 -18.46
C GLY A 42 16.82 7.15 -18.08
N ALA A 43 17.52 8.13 -17.58
CA ALA A 43 18.83 7.97 -16.96
C ALA A 43 18.88 8.78 -15.67
N ALA A 44 19.57 8.24 -14.68
CA ALA A 44 19.83 8.92 -13.42
C ALA A 44 21.32 8.84 -13.08
N HIS A 45 21.75 9.79 -12.29
CA HIS A 45 23.06 9.79 -11.63
C HIS A 45 22.85 9.95 -10.14
N SER A 46 23.44 9.07 -9.34
CA SER A 46 23.51 9.14 -7.88
C SER A 46 24.94 9.28 -7.44
N ASP A 47 25.23 10.18 -6.51
CA ASP A 47 26.56 10.34 -5.93
C ASP A 47 26.86 9.34 -4.80
N ASN A 48 25.84 8.68 -4.25
CA ASN A 48 25.96 7.69 -3.18
C ASN A 48 24.85 6.64 -3.26
N VAL A 49 24.90 5.78 -4.28
CA VAL A 49 23.88 4.73 -4.50
C VAL A 49 23.86 3.67 -3.40
N THR A 50 25.00 3.47 -2.74
CA THR A 50 25.15 2.51 -1.63
C THR A 50 24.63 3.03 -0.29
N ARG A 51 24.35 4.33 -0.19
CA ARG A 51 23.83 5.00 1.01
C ARG A 51 24.68 4.73 2.25
N VAL A 52 25.95 5.03 2.15
CA VAL A 52 26.94 4.90 3.22
C VAL A 52 27.57 6.27 3.54
N ASP A 53 28.10 6.42 4.76
CA ASP A 53 28.76 7.64 5.22
C ASP A 53 30.21 7.77 4.73
N THR A 54 30.83 6.63 4.42
CA THR A 54 32.22 6.57 3.97
C THR A 54 32.37 5.57 2.83
N ASN A 55 33.28 5.85 1.89
CA ASN A 55 33.43 5.07 0.66
C ASN A 55 32.16 5.10 -0.20
N GLU A 56 31.55 6.28 -0.32
CA GLU A 56 30.41 6.53 -1.19
C GLU A 56 30.70 6.04 -2.61
N GLN A 57 29.69 5.47 -3.27
CA GLN A 57 29.80 5.01 -4.64
C GLN A 57 28.81 5.77 -5.52
N ASP A 58 29.35 6.44 -6.52
CA ASP A 58 28.56 7.05 -7.57
C ASP A 58 28.07 5.98 -8.57
N GLU A 59 26.91 6.20 -9.13
CA GLU A 59 26.30 5.25 -10.06
C GLU A 59 25.47 5.97 -11.12
N ASP A 60 25.62 5.50 -12.36
CA ASP A 60 24.77 5.86 -13.48
C ASP A 60 23.73 4.77 -13.70
N ILE A 61 22.44 5.16 -13.72
CA ILE A 61 21.33 4.23 -13.80
C ILE A 61 20.55 4.48 -15.08
N ALA A 62 20.41 3.46 -15.93
CA ALA A 62 19.47 3.48 -17.04
C ALA A 62 18.15 2.87 -16.61
N SER A 63 17.01 3.43 -17.06
CA SER A 63 15.72 2.91 -16.69
C SER A 63 14.72 2.84 -17.83
N ALA A 64 13.75 1.90 -17.67
CA ALA A 64 12.58 1.78 -18.51
C ALA A 64 11.33 1.61 -17.63
N GLY A 65 10.38 2.55 -17.74
CA GLY A 65 9.21 2.60 -16.88
C GLY A 65 7.91 2.32 -17.62
N LEU A 66 6.97 1.71 -16.90
CA LEU A 66 5.58 1.51 -17.30
C LEU A 66 4.65 1.98 -16.17
N ARG A 67 3.77 2.92 -16.48
CA ARG A 67 2.66 3.33 -15.62
C ARG A 67 1.36 3.09 -16.33
N PHE A 68 0.38 2.56 -15.63
CA PHE A 68 -0.96 2.39 -16.20
C PHE A 68 -2.04 2.52 -15.14
N SER A 69 -3.22 2.86 -15.59
CA SER A 69 -4.44 2.75 -14.81
C SER A 69 -5.57 2.24 -15.69
N PHE A 70 -6.38 1.38 -15.11
CA PHE A 70 -7.59 0.85 -15.73
C PHE A 70 -8.75 1.01 -14.77
N ASP A 71 -9.84 1.56 -15.25
CA ASP A 71 -11.09 1.60 -14.50
C ASP A 71 -12.28 1.18 -15.36
N GLU A 72 -13.11 0.34 -14.81
CA GLU A 72 -14.38 -0.04 -15.37
C GLU A 72 -15.43 -0.12 -14.26
N LYS A 73 -16.60 0.46 -14.51
CA LYS A 73 -17.74 0.40 -13.60
C LYS A 73 -19.02 0.12 -14.36
N THR A 74 -19.45 -1.12 -14.28
CA THR A 74 -20.74 -1.58 -14.82
C THR A 74 -21.58 -2.18 -13.69
N ARG A 75 -22.79 -2.64 -14.01
CA ARG A 75 -23.65 -3.33 -13.02
C ARG A 75 -23.07 -4.67 -12.57
N LYS A 76 -22.23 -5.31 -13.37
CA LYS A 76 -21.69 -6.66 -13.11
C LYS A 76 -20.19 -6.68 -12.82
N ILE A 77 -19.47 -5.67 -13.25
CA ILE A 77 -18.01 -5.60 -13.13
C ILE A 77 -17.64 -4.25 -12.56
N THR A 78 -16.90 -4.25 -11.49
CA THR A 78 -16.17 -3.08 -11.02
C THR A 78 -14.71 -3.46 -10.98
N ALA A 79 -13.89 -2.72 -11.73
CA ALA A 79 -12.44 -2.94 -11.77
C ALA A 79 -11.73 -1.60 -11.57
N ASP A 80 -10.70 -1.61 -10.76
CA ASP A 80 -9.79 -0.49 -10.52
C ASP A 80 -8.38 -1.03 -10.39
N LEU A 81 -7.54 -0.75 -11.39
CA LEU A 81 -6.16 -1.25 -11.44
C LEU A 81 -5.23 -0.06 -11.64
N VAL A 82 -4.18 0.03 -10.83
CA VAL A 82 -3.12 1.03 -10.97
C VAL A 82 -1.78 0.35 -10.82
N GLY A 83 -0.86 0.59 -11.74
CA GLY A 83 0.49 0.04 -11.69
C GLY A 83 1.53 1.05 -12.10
N ASN A 84 2.67 0.98 -11.43
CA ASN A 84 3.86 1.78 -11.71
C ASN A 84 5.08 0.90 -11.53
N PHE A 85 5.78 0.59 -12.62
CA PHE A 85 6.95 -0.27 -12.65
C PHE A 85 8.11 0.46 -13.31
N ASP A 86 9.31 0.26 -12.80
CA ASP A 86 10.54 0.83 -13.34
C ASP A 86 11.64 -0.25 -13.31
N TYR A 87 12.12 -0.65 -14.48
CA TYR A 87 13.28 -1.51 -14.60
C TYR A 87 14.53 -0.63 -14.58
N GLN A 88 15.43 -0.91 -13.64
CA GLN A 88 16.65 -0.17 -13.40
C GLN A 88 17.86 -1.05 -13.71
N LYS A 89 18.80 -0.51 -14.50
CA LYS A 89 20.10 -1.10 -14.77
C LYS A 89 21.19 -0.17 -14.26
N PHE A 90 22.00 -0.68 -13.35
CA PHE A 90 23.18 0.00 -12.80
C PHE A 90 24.34 -0.18 -13.78
N LEU A 91 24.87 0.92 -14.31
CA LEU A 91 25.82 0.89 -15.44
C LEU A 91 27.27 0.67 -14.98
N ASN A 92 27.57 1.00 -13.70
CA ASN A 92 28.87 0.74 -13.07
C ASN A 92 28.89 -0.61 -12.32
N ASP A 93 27.83 -1.42 -12.50
CA ASP A 93 27.68 -2.76 -11.91
C ASP A 93 27.78 -2.78 -10.36
N THR A 94 27.39 -1.67 -9.68
CA THR A 94 27.32 -1.64 -8.20
C THR A 94 26.25 -2.59 -7.68
N TYR A 95 25.16 -2.74 -8.42
CA TYR A 95 24.07 -3.65 -8.14
C TYR A 95 23.61 -4.38 -9.40
N ASP A 96 23.00 -5.55 -9.22
CA ASP A 96 22.27 -6.22 -10.28
C ASP A 96 21.08 -5.38 -10.76
N SER A 97 20.64 -5.62 -11.99
CA SER A 97 19.44 -4.97 -12.52
C SER A 97 18.21 -5.42 -11.76
N GLN A 98 17.30 -4.49 -11.47
CA GLN A 98 16.08 -4.78 -10.69
C GLN A 98 14.84 -4.22 -11.33
N LEU A 99 13.70 -4.84 -11.05
CA LEU A 99 12.37 -4.31 -11.31
C LEU A 99 11.79 -3.79 -10.00
N VAL A 100 11.61 -2.48 -9.91
CA VAL A 100 10.99 -1.81 -8.77
C VAL A 100 9.60 -1.32 -9.16
N GLY A 101 8.67 -1.25 -8.21
CA GLY A 101 7.37 -0.70 -8.50
C GLY A 101 6.28 -1.13 -7.55
N ASN A 102 5.08 -0.69 -7.88
CA ASN A 102 3.89 -1.06 -7.13
C ASN A 102 2.71 -1.32 -8.06
N PHE A 103 1.83 -2.18 -7.60
CA PHE A 103 0.54 -2.46 -8.23
C PHE A 103 -0.54 -2.56 -7.17
N VAL A 104 -1.67 -1.95 -7.44
CA VAL A 104 -2.91 -2.11 -6.67
C VAL A 104 -4.02 -2.43 -7.64
N GLY A 105 -4.63 -3.58 -7.46
CA GLY A 105 -5.70 -4.08 -8.30
C GLY A 105 -6.89 -4.55 -7.50
N ASN A 106 -8.08 -4.05 -7.83
CA ASN A 106 -9.33 -4.53 -7.27
C ASN A 106 -10.30 -4.87 -8.40
N LEU A 107 -10.89 -6.07 -8.33
CA LEU A 107 -11.90 -6.55 -9.28
C LEU A 107 -13.07 -7.18 -8.51
N ALA A 108 -14.28 -6.68 -8.74
CA ALA A 108 -15.50 -7.26 -8.21
C ALA A 108 -16.42 -7.71 -9.36
N LEU A 109 -16.79 -8.99 -9.33
CA LEU A 109 -17.68 -9.63 -10.30
C LEU A 109 -19.04 -9.92 -9.63
N ALA A 110 -20.06 -9.12 -9.91
CA ALA A 110 -21.41 -9.32 -9.42
C ALA A 110 -22.16 -10.36 -10.28
N PHE A 111 -22.09 -11.63 -9.89
CA PHE A 111 -22.86 -12.71 -10.54
C PHE A 111 -24.37 -12.49 -10.36
N VAL A 112 -24.77 -12.09 -9.15
CA VAL A 112 -26.13 -11.62 -8.85
C VAL A 112 -26.00 -10.25 -8.20
N PRO A 113 -26.26 -9.15 -8.93
CA PRO A 113 -26.10 -7.80 -8.41
C PRO A 113 -26.77 -7.63 -7.04
N GLU A 114 -26.07 -7.00 -6.10
CA GLU A 114 -26.48 -6.74 -4.71
C GLU A 114 -26.65 -7.99 -3.82
N ARG A 115 -26.38 -9.21 -4.34
CA ARG A 115 -26.54 -10.46 -3.58
C ARG A 115 -25.34 -11.35 -3.56
N PHE A 116 -24.69 -11.55 -4.72
CA PHE A 116 -23.53 -12.41 -4.83
C PHE A 116 -22.45 -11.75 -5.69
N THR A 117 -21.35 -11.42 -5.04
CA THR A 117 -20.18 -10.82 -5.67
C THR A 117 -18.97 -11.68 -5.36
N TRP A 118 -18.11 -11.89 -6.36
CA TRP A 118 -16.78 -12.46 -6.16
C TRP A 118 -15.73 -11.35 -6.29
N ASN A 119 -14.86 -11.23 -5.31
CA ASN A 119 -13.85 -10.19 -5.24
C ASN A 119 -12.46 -10.76 -5.46
N PHE A 120 -11.61 -9.96 -6.08
CA PHE A 120 -10.18 -10.17 -6.22
C PHE A 120 -9.49 -8.86 -5.84
N SER A 121 -8.46 -8.95 -5.04
CA SER A 121 -7.58 -7.84 -4.72
C SER A 121 -6.13 -8.31 -4.83
N ASP A 122 -5.26 -7.48 -5.37
CA ASP A 122 -3.85 -7.79 -5.53
C ASP A 122 -3.04 -6.53 -5.25
N ASN A 123 -2.09 -6.64 -4.33
CA ASN A 123 -1.21 -5.56 -3.93
C ASN A 123 0.23 -6.07 -4.07
N PHE A 124 0.99 -5.45 -4.96
CA PHE A 124 2.41 -5.73 -5.16
C PHE A 124 3.22 -4.49 -4.83
N GLY A 125 4.38 -4.66 -4.22
CA GLY A 125 5.30 -3.58 -3.92
C GLY A 125 6.61 -4.10 -3.37
N GLN A 126 7.36 -3.21 -2.74
CA GLN A 126 8.63 -3.55 -2.12
C GLN A 126 8.60 -3.25 -0.64
N VAL A 127 9.31 -4.05 0.14
CA VAL A 127 9.53 -3.90 1.57
C VAL A 127 11.02 -3.97 1.87
N LEU A 128 11.45 -3.46 3.03
CA LEU A 128 12.83 -3.61 3.49
C LEU A 128 13.01 -4.99 4.12
N ALA A 129 14.08 -5.67 3.77
CA ALA A 129 14.49 -6.90 4.44
C ALA A 129 14.94 -6.61 5.89
N ASP A 130 15.67 -5.51 6.11
CA ASP A 130 16.04 -5.00 7.44
C ASP A 130 15.71 -3.50 7.55
N PRO A 131 14.73 -3.10 8.41
CA PRO A 131 14.32 -1.70 8.56
C PRO A 131 15.35 -0.82 9.27
N LEU A 132 16.38 -1.40 9.89
CA LEU A 132 17.49 -0.64 10.47
C LEU A 132 18.42 -0.08 9.42
N LEU A 133 18.56 -0.78 8.29
CA LEU A 133 19.46 -0.39 7.21
C LEU A 133 18.79 0.57 6.21
N PRO A 134 19.57 1.37 5.49
CA PRO A 134 19.07 2.20 4.40
C PRO A 134 18.37 1.39 3.30
N SER A 135 17.37 1.96 2.66
CA SER A 135 16.71 1.36 1.50
C SER A 135 17.64 1.39 0.29
N THR A 136 18.27 0.26 0.03
CA THR A 136 19.13 0.00 -1.14
C THR A 136 18.60 -1.21 -1.91
N PRO A 137 19.04 -1.48 -3.14
CA PRO A 137 18.67 -2.70 -3.87
C PRO A 137 18.89 -3.99 -3.09
N LEU A 138 19.95 -4.09 -2.30
CA LEU A 138 20.27 -5.28 -1.48
C LEU A 138 19.42 -5.40 -0.21
N ASN A 139 18.79 -4.32 0.22
CA ASN A 139 17.94 -4.28 1.41
C ASN A 139 16.46 -4.10 1.07
N SER A 140 16.06 -4.41 -0.14
CA SER A 140 14.68 -4.32 -0.59
C SER A 140 14.29 -5.61 -1.28
N GLU A 141 13.14 -6.15 -0.94
CA GLU A 141 12.56 -7.33 -1.58
C GLU A 141 11.13 -7.06 -2.06
N ASN A 142 10.70 -7.79 -3.08
CA ASN A 142 9.33 -7.69 -3.56
C ASN A 142 8.39 -8.51 -2.66
N ILE A 143 7.20 -7.96 -2.42
CA ILE A 143 6.10 -8.64 -1.74
C ILE A 143 4.85 -8.58 -2.59
N ASN A 144 4.10 -9.68 -2.62
CA ASN A 144 2.78 -9.74 -3.22
C ASN A 144 1.74 -10.23 -2.22
N PHE A 145 0.64 -9.49 -2.13
CA PHE A 145 -0.51 -9.84 -1.30
C PHE A 145 -1.74 -9.98 -2.20
N PHE A 146 -2.16 -11.21 -2.42
CA PHE A 146 -3.33 -11.54 -3.23
C PHE A 146 -4.48 -12.02 -2.37
N SER A 147 -5.70 -11.55 -2.64
CA SER A 147 -6.91 -11.95 -1.94
C SER A 147 -8.03 -12.27 -2.94
N THR A 148 -8.77 -13.35 -2.70
CA THR A 148 -9.94 -13.67 -3.50
C THR A 148 -11.04 -14.33 -2.66
N GLY A 149 -12.30 -14.10 -3.03
CA GLY A 149 -13.41 -14.80 -2.41
C GLY A 149 -14.78 -14.17 -2.62
N PRO A 150 -15.85 -14.91 -2.22
CA PRO A 150 -17.23 -14.50 -2.39
C PRO A 150 -17.74 -13.62 -1.25
N ASP A 151 -18.69 -12.75 -1.59
CA ASP A 151 -19.60 -12.06 -0.68
C ASP A 151 -21.05 -12.43 -1.00
N LEU A 152 -21.79 -12.82 0.01
CA LEU A 152 -23.23 -13.05 -0.05
C LEU A 152 -23.95 -11.99 0.79
N THR A 153 -24.89 -11.29 0.20
CA THR A 153 -25.69 -10.26 0.88
C THR A 153 -27.16 -10.61 0.82
N PHE A 154 -27.79 -10.61 1.98
CA PHE A 154 -29.23 -10.82 2.14
C PHE A 154 -29.85 -9.58 2.79
N SER A 155 -30.83 -8.98 2.10
CA SER A 155 -31.60 -7.86 2.66
C SER A 155 -32.96 -8.37 3.12
N PHE A 156 -33.33 -8.08 4.35
CA PHE A 156 -34.62 -8.44 4.92
C PHE A 156 -35.32 -7.18 5.49
N GLY A 157 -36.45 -6.88 4.88
CA GLY A 157 -37.05 -5.56 5.00
C GLY A 157 -36.24 -4.50 4.26
N GLN A 158 -36.53 -3.23 4.55
CA GLN A 158 -35.85 -2.10 3.88
C GLN A 158 -34.58 -1.65 4.59
N GLN A 159 -34.37 -2.07 5.84
CA GLN A 159 -33.35 -1.51 6.71
C GLN A 159 -32.30 -2.53 7.17
N ASN A 160 -32.57 -3.82 7.12
CA ASN A 160 -31.70 -4.83 7.69
C ASN A 160 -30.94 -5.58 6.59
N ARG A 161 -29.69 -5.88 6.88
CA ARG A 161 -28.78 -6.56 5.95
C ARG A 161 -27.95 -7.58 6.70
N LEU A 162 -27.82 -8.76 6.13
CA LEU A 162 -26.87 -9.79 6.52
C LEU A 162 -25.83 -9.93 5.41
N ARG A 163 -24.55 -9.94 5.74
CA ARG A 163 -23.45 -10.20 4.83
C ARG A 163 -22.63 -11.36 5.36
N LEU A 164 -22.30 -12.28 4.48
CA LEU A 164 -21.36 -13.37 4.69
C LEU A 164 -20.25 -13.25 3.67
N GLY A 165 -19.01 -13.25 4.11
CA GLY A 165 -17.83 -13.20 3.27
C GLY A 165 -16.91 -14.39 3.55
N ALA A 166 -16.20 -14.82 2.53
CA ALA A 166 -15.06 -15.71 2.71
C ALA A 166 -13.92 -15.21 1.82
N ARG A 167 -12.68 -15.33 2.29
CA ARG A 167 -11.48 -14.93 1.56
C ARG A 167 -10.42 -16.02 1.69
N TYR A 168 -9.67 -16.16 0.62
CA TYR A 168 -8.42 -16.87 0.57
C TYR A 168 -7.35 -15.88 0.18
N LEU A 169 -6.33 -15.73 1.02
CA LEU A 169 -5.28 -14.75 0.86
C LEU A 169 -3.94 -15.47 0.73
N LEU A 170 -3.08 -14.93 -0.11
CA LEU A 170 -1.69 -15.39 -0.29
C LEU A 170 -0.78 -14.19 -0.05
N THR A 171 0.25 -14.39 0.74
CA THR A 171 1.35 -13.45 0.91
C THR A 171 2.62 -14.14 0.44
N ASP A 172 3.23 -13.62 -0.61
CA ASP A 172 4.46 -14.16 -1.21
C ASP A 172 5.58 -13.12 -1.07
N TYR A 173 6.71 -13.50 -0.50
CA TYR A 173 7.95 -12.71 -0.42
C TYR A 173 8.97 -13.25 -1.43
N GLU A 174 9.81 -12.36 -1.99
CA GLU A 174 10.81 -12.77 -2.98
C GLU A 174 11.93 -13.59 -2.36
N ASP A 175 12.48 -13.13 -1.24
CA ASP A 175 13.66 -13.72 -0.59
C ASP A 175 13.37 -14.20 0.84
N SER A 176 12.48 -13.55 1.58
CA SER A 176 12.14 -13.91 2.97
C SER A 176 11.31 -15.18 3.04
N PRO A 177 11.55 -16.06 4.04
CA PRO A 177 10.83 -17.33 4.20
C PRO A 177 9.49 -17.16 4.93
N PHE A 178 8.76 -16.04 4.70
CA PHE A 178 7.55 -15.67 5.41
C PHE A 178 6.28 -15.81 4.57
N ASP A 179 6.37 -16.57 3.48
CA ASP A 179 5.21 -16.91 2.65
C ASP A 179 4.11 -17.52 3.51
N SER A 180 2.89 -17.05 3.32
CA SER A 180 1.75 -17.50 4.10
C SER A 180 0.47 -17.57 3.30
N THR A 181 -0.41 -18.46 3.76
CA THR A 181 -1.77 -18.62 3.29
C THR A 181 -2.73 -18.22 4.42
N THR A 182 -3.73 -17.42 4.11
CA THR A 182 -4.75 -17.03 5.10
C THR A 182 -6.13 -17.41 4.59
N THR A 183 -6.88 -18.11 5.43
CA THR A 183 -8.31 -18.36 5.22
C THR A 183 -9.11 -17.47 6.17
N LEU A 184 -10.06 -16.70 5.62
CA LEU A 184 -10.82 -15.71 6.38
C LEU A 184 -12.32 -15.91 6.14
N GLY A 185 -13.09 -15.95 7.23
CA GLY A 185 -14.55 -15.92 7.24
C GLY A 185 -15.07 -14.64 7.87
N GLU A 186 -16.05 -13.99 7.25
CA GLU A 186 -16.65 -12.76 7.73
C GLU A 186 -18.17 -12.90 7.88
N PHE A 187 -18.68 -12.40 8.98
CA PHE A 187 -20.10 -12.30 9.25
C PHE A 187 -20.43 -10.87 9.65
N SER A 188 -21.52 -10.31 9.09
CA SER A 188 -22.00 -8.99 9.45
C SER A 188 -23.52 -8.95 9.43
N ILE A 189 -24.14 -8.50 10.51
CA ILE A 189 -25.57 -8.20 10.57
C ILE A 189 -25.74 -6.75 10.93
N GLY A 190 -26.45 -6.00 10.10
CA GLY A 190 -26.54 -4.55 10.25
C GLY A 190 -27.93 -3.99 9.96
N ARG A 191 -28.13 -2.77 10.47
CA ARG A 191 -29.35 -1.98 10.28
C ARG A 191 -29.01 -0.57 9.85
N ASN A 192 -29.68 -0.13 8.78
CA ASN A 192 -29.67 1.26 8.36
C ASN A 192 -30.73 2.03 9.17
N PHE A 193 -30.31 3.00 9.98
CA PHE A 193 -31.25 3.87 10.72
C PHE A 193 -31.78 5.01 9.84
N SER A 194 -30.96 5.40 8.86
CA SER A 194 -31.32 6.40 7.85
C SER A 194 -30.59 6.09 6.53
N SER A 195 -30.78 6.93 5.53
CA SER A 195 -30.03 6.83 4.27
C SER A 195 -28.52 7.08 4.41
N VAL A 196 -28.07 7.60 5.56
CA VAL A 196 -26.68 7.99 5.79
C VAL A 196 -26.04 7.31 7.00
N ASN A 197 -26.82 6.65 7.87
CA ASN A 197 -26.30 6.04 9.10
C ASN A 197 -26.65 4.57 9.17
N SER A 198 -25.68 3.74 9.52
CA SER A 198 -25.84 2.32 9.78
C SER A 198 -25.06 1.86 11.00
N LEU A 199 -25.51 0.80 11.62
CA LEU A 199 -24.81 0.08 12.68
C LEU A 199 -24.85 -1.40 12.34
N SER A 200 -23.71 -2.09 12.51
CA SER A 200 -23.61 -3.53 12.32
C SER A 200 -22.80 -4.20 13.43
N LEU A 201 -23.20 -5.41 13.76
CA LEU A 201 -22.39 -6.36 14.53
C LEU A 201 -21.63 -7.23 13.55
N ASN A 202 -20.33 -7.37 13.77
CA ASN A 202 -19.42 -8.06 12.88
C ASN A 202 -18.61 -9.09 13.65
N ALA A 203 -18.31 -10.21 12.99
CA ALA A 203 -17.35 -11.20 13.45
C ALA A 203 -16.44 -11.59 12.28
N ARG A 204 -15.17 -11.79 12.55
CA ARG A 204 -14.16 -12.23 11.59
C ARG A 204 -13.33 -13.36 12.23
N LEU A 205 -13.21 -14.45 11.49
CA LEU A 205 -12.41 -15.61 11.86
C LEU A 205 -11.32 -15.78 10.81
N GLN A 206 -10.08 -15.80 11.21
CA GLN A 206 -8.93 -15.86 10.33
C GLN A 206 -7.99 -16.94 10.81
N GLN A 207 -7.53 -17.78 9.91
CA GLN A 207 -6.47 -18.75 10.12
C GLN A 207 -5.30 -18.39 9.21
N VAL A 208 -4.11 -18.29 9.77
CA VAL A 208 -2.87 -17.95 9.09
C VAL A 208 -1.88 -19.09 9.20
N ASP A 209 -1.53 -19.68 8.07
CA ASP A 209 -0.60 -20.79 7.95
C ASP A 209 0.65 -20.35 7.20
N PHE A 210 1.84 -20.45 7.80
CA PHE A 210 3.11 -20.16 7.15
C PHE A 210 3.66 -21.39 6.43
N GLU A 211 4.16 -21.22 5.20
CA GLU A 211 4.72 -22.34 4.43
C GLU A 211 5.93 -22.97 5.12
N ASN A 212 6.71 -22.17 5.85
CA ASN A 212 7.84 -22.63 6.64
C ASN A 212 7.40 -22.99 8.07
N SER A 213 6.95 -24.24 8.25
CA SER A 213 6.50 -24.75 9.55
C SER A 213 7.58 -24.73 10.67
N GLN A 214 8.87 -24.52 10.32
CA GLN A 214 9.93 -24.38 11.34
C GLN A 214 9.86 -23.06 12.10
N LEU A 215 9.14 -22.08 11.57
CA LEU A 215 8.92 -20.80 12.22
C LEU A 215 8.01 -20.95 13.47
N GLY A 216 7.08 -21.94 13.44
CA GLY A 216 6.10 -22.15 14.53
C GLY A 216 5.22 -20.92 14.76
N ALA A 217 4.87 -20.22 13.68
CA ALA A 217 4.22 -18.93 13.72
C ALA A 217 2.76 -18.97 13.27
N ASP A 218 2.21 -20.16 13.01
CA ASP A 218 0.80 -20.35 12.63
C ASP A 218 -0.11 -19.92 13.79
N TYR A 219 -1.23 -19.26 13.43
CA TYR A 219 -2.17 -18.75 14.42
C TYR A 219 -3.58 -18.59 13.86
N ASP A 220 -4.55 -18.61 14.76
CA ASP A 220 -5.94 -18.23 14.51
C ASP A 220 -6.22 -16.87 15.15
N GLN A 221 -6.99 -16.03 14.46
CA GLN A 221 -7.44 -14.73 14.99
C GLN A 221 -8.96 -14.62 14.91
N THR A 222 -9.56 -14.20 16.02
CA THR A 222 -11.00 -13.97 16.12
C THR A 222 -11.26 -12.51 16.50
N ASP A 223 -12.02 -11.81 15.67
CA ASP A 223 -12.46 -10.46 15.95
C ASP A 223 -13.99 -10.41 16.11
N ALA A 224 -14.44 -9.67 17.10
CA ALA A 224 -15.87 -9.35 17.28
C ALA A 224 -16.02 -7.86 17.56
N PHE A 225 -16.77 -7.13 16.70
CA PHE A 225 -16.86 -5.68 16.83
C PHE A 225 -18.19 -5.10 16.34
N LEU A 226 -18.52 -3.95 16.89
CA LEU A 226 -19.57 -3.09 16.38
C LEU A 226 -18.99 -2.09 15.40
N ARG A 227 -19.64 -1.93 14.25
CA ARG A 227 -19.30 -0.92 13.25
C ARG A 227 -20.41 0.09 13.13
N TYR A 228 -20.08 1.35 13.32
CA TYR A 228 -20.93 2.49 12.99
C TYR A 228 -20.41 3.18 11.73
N GLU A 229 -21.30 3.39 10.77
CA GLU A 229 -20.98 4.12 9.54
C GLU A 229 -21.93 5.33 9.40
N ALA A 230 -21.33 6.46 9.01
CA ALA A 230 -22.06 7.65 8.62
C ALA A 230 -21.55 8.19 7.29
N ASP A 231 -22.38 8.12 6.24
CA ASP A 231 -22.03 8.55 4.89
C ASP A 231 -22.85 9.80 4.51
N GLY A 232 -22.42 10.93 5.07
CA GLY A 232 -23.04 12.23 4.80
C GLY A 232 -22.46 12.88 3.52
N ALA A 233 -23.11 13.94 3.06
CA ALA A 233 -22.75 14.64 1.82
C ALA A 233 -21.30 15.18 1.79
N ARG A 234 -20.68 15.46 2.93
CA ARG A 234 -19.34 16.03 3.06
C ARG A 234 -18.45 15.28 4.04
N THR A 235 -18.98 14.30 4.76
CA THR A 235 -18.25 13.58 5.79
C THR A 235 -18.62 12.12 5.70
N LYS A 236 -17.61 11.27 5.57
CA LYS A 236 -17.71 9.83 5.73
C LYS A 236 -16.98 9.49 7.02
N LEU A 237 -17.62 8.69 7.86
CA LEU A 237 -17.12 8.25 9.15
C LEU A 237 -17.37 6.76 9.28
N THR A 238 -16.34 6.02 9.66
CA THR A 238 -16.45 4.62 10.08
C THR A 238 -15.76 4.48 11.43
N ILE A 239 -16.45 3.85 12.37
CA ILE A 239 -15.91 3.53 13.71
C ILE A 239 -16.18 2.05 13.94
N ASP A 240 -15.14 1.30 14.23
CA ASP A 240 -15.20 -0.07 14.73
C ASP A 240 -14.73 -0.06 16.19
N ALA A 241 -15.46 -0.76 17.05
CA ALA A 241 -15.07 -0.96 18.44
C ALA A 241 -15.44 -2.39 18.88
N GLY A 242 -14.50 -3.10 19.42
CA GLY A 242 -14.68 -4.49 19.78
C GLY A 242 -13.47 -5.11 20.42
N TYR A 243 -13.30 -6.37 20.17
CA TYR A 243 -12.30 -7.21 20.81
C TYR A 243 -11.69 -8.14 19.77
N THR A 244 -10.41 -8.43 19.93
CA THR A 244 -9.64 -9.33 19.08
C THR A 244 -8.87 -10.32 19.98
N GLU A 245 -8.86 -11.57 19.59
CA GLU A 245 -8.17 -12.65 20.25
C GLU A 245 -7.28 -13.37 19.23
N LEU A 246 -6.10 -13.72 19.66
CA LEU A 246 -5.08 -14.38 18.86
C LEU A 246 -4.68 -15.66 19.57
N ASP A 247 -5.00 -16.81 18.98
CA ASP A 247 -4.70 -18.15 19.46
C ASP A 247 -3.53 -18.72 18.63
N ARG A 248 -2.48 -19.21 19.30
CA ARG A 248 -1.23 -19.68 18.69
C ARG A 248 -0.96 -21.13 19.00
N ASP A 249 -0.60 -21.90 18.00
CA ASP A 249 -0.36 -23.35 18.16
C ASP A 249 0.74 -23.71 19.16
N VAL A 250 1.76 -22.87 19.29
CA VAL A 250 2.99 -23.21 20.04
C VAL A 250 3.30 -22.21 21.17
N ARG A 251 2.53 -21.12 21.28
CA ARG A 251 2.81 -20.01 22.19
C ARG A 251 1.57 -19.58 22.97
N ASP A 252 1.74 -18.69 23.94
CA ASP A 252 0.62 -18.16 24.72
C ASP A 252 -0.32 -17.32 23.85
N ASP A 253 -1.62 -17.42 24.15
CA ASP A 253 -2.66 -16.65 23.50
C ASP A 253 -2.59 -15.19 23.92
N SER A 254 -3.07 -14.30 23.07
CA SER A 254 -3.10 -12.86 23.32
C SER A 254 -4.45 -12.28 22.97
N ASP A 255 -4.85 -11.25 23.68
CA ASP A 255 -6.09 -10.54 23.45
C ASP A 255 -5.90 -9.02 23.56
N SER A 256 -6.71 -8.27 22.81
CA SER A 256 -6.67 -6.79 22.83
C SER A 256 -8.03 -6.19 22.47
N GLU A 257 -8.18 -4.89 22.75
CA GLU A 257 -9.26 -4.11 22.17
C GLU A 257 -9.02 -3.90 20.68
N LEU A 258 -10.07 -4.05 19.89
CA LEU A 258 -10.10 -3.71 18.50
C LEU A 258 -10.76 -2.34 18.35
N LEU A 259 -10.00 -1.35 17.89
CA LEU A 259 -10.49 0.00 17.62
C LEU A 259 -10.04 0.44 16.22
N ARG A 260 -10.96 0.92 15.39
CA ARG A 260 -10.64 1.54 14.09
C ARG A 260 -11.49 2.78 13.89
N LEU A 261 -10.86 3.82 13.42
CA LEU A 261 -11.51 5.09 13.08
C LEU A 261 -11.06 5.52 11.69
N SER A 262 -12.01 5.76 10.81
CA SER A 262 -11.77 6.38 9.51
C SER A 262 -12.69 7.57 9.32
N VAL A 263 -12.11 8.73 9.04
CA VAL A 263 -12.84 9.97 8.77
C VAL A 263 -12.34 10.57 7.46
N ALA A 264 -13.23 10.78 6.51
CA ALA A 264 -12.94 11.58 5.33
C ALA A 264 -13.92 12.76 5.27
N ARG A 265 -13.40 13.99 5.22
CA ARG A 265 -14.21 15.20 5.23
C ARG A 265 -13.82 16.18 4.15
N GLN A 266 -14.81 16.55 3.34
CA GLN A 266 -14.70 17.67 2.43
C GLN A 266 -14.90 18.99 3.20
N LEU A 267 -13.79 19.68 3.50
CA LEU A 267 -13.85 20.98 4.23
C LEU A 267 -14.40 22.09 3.35
N SER A 268 -14.02 22.06 2.05
CA SER A 268 -14.53 22.99 1.04
C SER A 268 -14.51 22.31 -0.34
N ARG A 269 -14.93 23.01 -1.39
CA ARG A 269 -14.80 22.51 -2.77
C ARG A 269 -13.35 22.22 -3.20
N SER A 270 -12.40 22.83 -2.53
CA SER A 270 -10.96 22.76 -2.83
C SER A 270 -10.15 22.05 -1.76
N SER A 271 -10.75 21.58 -0.67
CA SER A 271 -10.00 21.09 0.49
C SER A 271 -10.67 19.86 1.10
N ASN A 272 -9.88 18.80 1.27
CA ASN A 272 -10.27 17.53 1.86
C ASN A 272 -9.33 17.18 3.01
N LEU A 273 -9.86 16.54 4.04
CA LEU A 273 -9.16 16.03 5.19
C LEU A 273 -9.48 14.54 5.34
N ALA A 274 -8.47 13.73 5.61
CA ALA A 274 -8.64 12.32 5.95
C ALA A 274 -7.88 12.02 7.23
N LEU A 275 -8.51 11.27 8.14
CA LEU A 275 -7.93 10.75 9.37
C LEU A 275 -8.17 9.24 9.40
N LEU A 276 -7.14 8.49 9.70
CA LEU A 276 -7.20 7.07 9.97
C LEU A 276 -6.49 6.81 11.30
N ALA A 277 -7.08 6.01 12.17
CA ALA A 277 -6.44 5.57 13.41
C ALA A 277 -6.99 4.19 13.79
N GLY A 278 -6.17 3.39 14.45
CA GLY A 278 -6.61 2.07 14.88
C GLY A 278 -5.65 1.41 15.84
N ARG A 279 -6.19 0.36 16.47
CA ARG A 279 -5.50 -0.64 17.27
C ARG A 279 -6.09 -1.99 16.94
N GLU A 280 -5.26 -2.91 16.47
CA GLU A 280 -5.67 -4.24 16.07
C GLU A 280 -4.48 -5.18 15.96
N PHE A 281 -4.68 -6.50 16.03
CA PHE A 281 -3.64 -7.43 15.63
C PHE A 281 -3.47 -7.44 14.10
N ALA A 282 -2.23 -7.46 13.67
CA ALA A 282 -1.83 -7.52 12.26
C ALA A 282 -0.59 -8.40 12.08
N ASN A 283 -0.33 -8.80 10.85
CA ASN A 283 0.96 -9.34 10.41
C ASN A 283 1.55 -8.45 9.30
N SER A 284 2.79 -8.68 8.95
CA SER A 284 3.49 -7.87 7.94
C SER A 284 2.75 -7.81 6.59
N GLY A 285 2.18 -8.92 6.12
CA GLY A 285 1.42 -8.97 4.87
C GLY A 285 0.11 -8.19 4.92
N SER A 286 -0.68 -8.32 6.00
CA SER A 286 -1.93 -7.59 6.18
C SER A 286 -1.70 -6.08 6.39
N ALA A 287 -0.64 -5.71 7.10
CA ALA A 287 -0.22 -4.31 7.25
C ALA A 287 0.16 -3.72 5.90
N PHE A 288 0.99 -4.41 5.11
CA PHE A 288 1.35 -3.99 3.76
C PHE A 288 0.11 -3.76 2.87
N ALA A 289 -0.83 -4.71 2.82
CA ALA A 289 -2.05 -4.60 2.03
C ALA A 289 -2.95 -3.44 2.48
N SER A 290 -3.04 -3.20 3.79
CA SER A 290 -3.84 -2.11 4.36
C SER A 290 -3.33 -0.74 3.95
N PHE A 291 -2.01 -0.56 3.88
CA PHE A 291 -1.39 0.70 3.46
C PHE A 291 -1.54 0.96 1.96
N GLN A 292 -1.43 -0.05 1.13
CA GLN A 292 -1.58 0.07 -0.32
C GLN A 292 -3.04 0.36 -0.73
N GLY A 293 -4.03 -0.23 -0.05
CA GLY A 293 -5.44 -0.17 -0.43
C GLY A 293 -6.20 1.09 0.04
N ASN A 294 -5.74 1.77 1.08
CA ASN A 294 -6.50 2.84 1.74
C ASN A 294 -6.18 4.28 1.32
N GLY A 295 -5.40 4.47 0.25
CA GLY A 295 -5.17 5.79 -0.37
C GLY A 295 -4.08 6.61 0.34
N PRO A 296 -4.09 7.94 0.26
CA PRO A 296 -2.93 8.82 0.30
C PRO A 296 -2.22 8.96 1.64
N ILE A 297 -2.59 8.18 2.62
CA ILE A 297 -1.90 8.10 3.89
C ILE A 297 -1.01 6.86 3.85
N THR A 298 -0.07 6.84 2.98
CA THR A 298 1.01 5.87 3.07
C THR A 298 1.94 6.32 4.20
N LEU A 299 1.76 5.74 5.36
CA LEU A 299 2.90 5.40 6.18
C LEU A 299 3.75 4.55 5.25
N ASP A 300 5.05 4.75 5.24
CA ASP A 300 5.92 4.01 4.35
C ASP A 300 5.81 2.51 4.71
N PRO A 301 5.10 1.67 3.93
CA PRO A 301 4.93 0.26 4.28
C PRO A 301 6.26 -0.49 4.18
N THR A 302 7.25 0.14 3.54
CA THR A 302 8.59 -0.42 3.40
C THR A 302 9.40 -0.30 4.68
N ALA A 303 9.00 0.54 5.63
CA ALA A 303 9.78 0.82 6.83
C ALA A 303 9.54 -0.19 7.98
N GLY A 304 8.54 -1.07 7.87
CA GLY A 304 8.26 -2.11 8.86
C GLY A 304 9.20 -3.31 8.74
N ARG A 305 9.52 -3.94 9.88
CA ARG A 305 10.28 -5.20 9.88
C ARG A 305 9.42 -6.32 9.33
N GLN A 306 9.95 -7.08 8.38
CA GLN A 306 9.29 -8.27 7.88
C GLN A 306 9.53 -9.42 8.86
N THR A 307 8.45 -10.04 9.32
CA THR A 307 8.49 -11.13 10.30
C THR A 307 7.20 -11.94 10.19
N PRO A 308 7.25 -13.26 10.48
CA PRO A 308 6.04 -14.07 10.56
C PRO A 308 5.23 -13.81 11.83
N GLU A 309 5.82 -13.13 12.84
CA GLU A 309 5.15 -12.86 14.10
C GLU A 309 4.03 -11.84 13.92
N PRO A 310 2.82 -12.12 14.42
CA PRO A 310 1.79 -11.12 14.55
C PRO A 310 2.17 -10.10 15.64
N PHE A 311 1.71 -8.88 15.46
CA PHE A 311 1.95 -7.77 16.37
C PHE A 311 0.67 -6.97 16.64
N LEU A 312 0.62 -6.34 17.79
CA LEU A 312 -0.38 -5.30 18.05
C LEU A 312 0.03 -4.03 17.32
N HIS A 313 -0.85 -3.57 16.44
CA HIS A 313 -0.63 -2.47 15.55
C HIS A 313 -1.41 -1.24 16.00
N ASP A 314 -0.71 -0.27 16.56
CA ASP A 314 -1.25 1.04 16.90
C ASP A 314 -0.85 2.06 15.82
N TYR A 315 -1.84 2.62 15.13
CA TYR A 315 -1.56 3.57 14.06
C TYR A 315 -2.47 4.80 14.10
N ALA A 316 -1.93 5.91 13.68
CA ALA A 316 -2.69 7.14 13.44
C ALA A 316 -2.10 7.91 12.27
N SER A 317 -2.93 8.37 11.36
CA SER A 317 -2.49 9.16 10.21
C SER A 317 -3.50 10.24 9.85
N LEU A 318 -2.98 11.38 9.44
CA LEU A 318 -3.73 12.56 9.03
C LEU A 318 -3.22 13.05 7.69
N ALA A 319 -4.10 13.22 6.71
CA ALA A 319 -3.79 13.82 5.43
C ALA A 319 -4.72 15.00 5.14
N TRP A 320 -4.14 16.08 4.71
CA TRP A 320 -4.86 17.22 4.19
C TRP A 320 -4.48 17.47 2.74
N TYR A 321 -5.49 17.63 1.89
CA TYR A 321 -5.34 17.84 0.47
C TYR A 321 -6.07 19.12 0.06
N PHE A 322 -5.39 19.96 -0.70
CA PHE A 322 -5.92 21.20 -1.24
C PHE A 322 -5.66 21.28 -2.74
N GLN A 323 -6.71 21.54 -3.53
CA GLN A 323 -6.60 21.77 -4.97
C GLN A 323 -7.43 22.98 -5.37
N ARG A 324 -6.80 23.99 -5.92
CA ARG A 324 -7.48 25.15 -6.47
C ARG A 324 -6.78 25.65 -7.72
N ASN A 325 -7.54 25.80 -8.80
CA ASN A 325 -7.03 26.18 -10.13
C ASN A 325 -5.86 25.25 -10.53
N GLN A 326 -4.69 25.83 -10.71
CA GLN A 326 -3.45 25.17 -11.16
C GLN A 326 -2.54 24.73 -10.00
N THR A 327 -3.01 24.81 -8.77
CA THR A 327 -2.21 24.51 -7.58
C THR A 327 -2.81 23.34 -6.83
N THR A 328 -1.97 22.36 -6.52
CA THR A 328 -2.27 21.25 -5.61
C THR A 328 -1.27 21.29 -4.46
N PHE A 329 -1.74 21.08 -3.26
CA PHE A 329 -0.92 20.99 -2.06
C PHE A 329 -1.43 19.85 -1.19
N SER A 330 -0.53 19.07 -0.62
CA SER A 330 -0.87 18.02 0.35
C SER A 330 0.07 18.05 1.53
N LEU A 331 -0.47 17.76 2.72
CA LEU A 331 0.27 17.51 3.95
C LEU A 331 -0.15 16.15 4.49
N ARG A 332 0.81 15.40 5.02
CA ARG A 332 0.56 14.15 5.72
C ARG A 332 1.39 14.07 7.00
N ALA A 333 0.84 13.44 8.01
CA ALA A 333 1.54 13.07 9.22
C ALA A 333 1.02 11.72 9.69
N GLY A 334 1.88 10.85 10.17
CA GLY A 334 1.49 9.53 10.63
C GLY A 334 2.42 9.01 11.71
N GLN A 335 1.88 8.12 12.53
CA GLN A 335 2.60 7.31 13.48
C GLN A 335 2.12 5.87 13.32
N ASP A 336 3.06 4.96 13.35
CA ASP A 336 2.91 3.53 13.29
C ASP A 336 3.73 2.92 14.42
N GLU A 337 3.12 2.07 15.24
CA GLU A 337 3.74 1.38 16.36
C GLU A 337 3.36 -0.09 16.26
N GLN A 338 4.34 -0.95 16.29
CA GLN A 338 4.20 -2.39 16.19
C GLN A 338 4.82 -2.99 17.44
N ASP A 339 3.97 -3.55 18.30
CA ASP A 339 4.35 -4.16 19.57
C ASP A 339 4.22 -5.68 19.44
N TYR A 340 5.35 -6.37 19.54
CA TYR A 340 5.44 -7.82 19.43
C TYR A 340 5.41 -8.44 20.81
N GLU A 341 4.31 -9.06 21.19
CA GLU A 341 4.09 -9.56 22.55
C GLU A 341 5.07 -10.65 23.03
N ILE A 342 5.76 -11.32 22.11
CA ILE A 342 6.66 -12.43 22.44
C ILE A 342 8.13 -12.05 22.24
N ILE A 343 8.41 -11.16 21.33
CA ILE A 343 9.78 -10.78 20.95
C ILE A 343 9.90 -9.25 20.99
N ASP A 344 9.91 -8.68 22.19
CA ASP A 344 10.00 -7.22 22.43
C ASP A 344 11.16 -6.55 21.67
N THR A 345 12.19 -7.31 21.24
CA THR A 345 13.28 -6.77 20.43
C THR A 345 12.86 -6.43 19.02
N LEU A 346 11.69 -6.88 18.58
CA LEU A 346 11.13 -6.53 17.28
C LEU A 346 10.30 -5.24 17.29
N ASP A 347 9.93 -4.75 18.49
CA ASP A 347 9.09 -3.57 18.64
C ASP A 347 9.69 -2.38 17.92
N GLN A 348 8.82 -1.66 17.23
CA GLN A 348 9.22 -0.52 16.46
C GLN A 348 8.15 0.58 16.43
N LYS A 349 8.63 1.81 16.30
CA LYS A 349 7.78 2.99 16.18
C LYS A 349 8.30 3.89 15.08
N LEU A 350 7.44 4.16 14.11
CA LEU A 350 7.71 5.04 12.98
C LEU A 350 6.86 6.29 13.09
N THR A 351 7.46 7.45 12.82
CA THR A 351 6.73 8.71 12.73
C THR A 351 7.13 9.40 11.43
N THR A 352 6.14 9.66 10.57
CA THR A 352 6.36 10.21 9.24
C THR A 352 5.64 11.53 9.06
N TYR A 353 6.29 12.49 8.42
CA TYR A 353 5.73 13.75 7.97
C TYR A 353 6.04 13.94 6.49
N GLY A 354 5.07 14.42 5.73
CA GLY A 354 5.27 14.69 4.31
C GLY A 354 4.51 15.92 3.85
N ALA A 355 5.08 16.61 2.88
CA ALA A 355 4.45 17.73 2.18
C ALA A 355 4.71 17.59 0.68
N ALA A 356 3.71 17.85 -0.15
CA ALA A 356 3.90 17.94 -1.59
C ALA A 356 3.14 19.15 -2.15
N TYR A 357 3.78 19.80 -3.11
CA TYR A 357 3.26 20.95 -3.83
C TYR A 357 3.41 20.73 -5.33
N ARG A 358 2.33 20.97 -6.06
CA ARG A 358 2.35 20.97 -7.54
C ARG A 358 1.74 22.26 -8.06
N ARG A 359 2.41 22.85 -9.04
CA ARG A 359 1.92 24.01 -9.77
C ARG A 359 1.96 23.72 -11.26
N ASP A 360 0.81 23.75 -11.91
CA ASP A 360 0.74 23.76 -13.36
C ASP A 360 1.05 25.19 -13.85
N LEU A 361 2.19 25.36 -14.52
CA LEU A 361 2.66 26.65 -15.05
C LEU A 361 1.96 26.98 -16.36
N SER A 362 1.64 25.95 -17.13
CA SER A 362 0.86 25.99 -18.36
C SER A 362 0.11 24.69 -18.57
N ALA A 363 -0.63 24.57 -19.66
CA ALA A 363 -1.25 23.30 -20.05
C ALA A 363 -0.23 22.19 -20.35
N ALA A 364 1.02 22.55 -20.64
CA ALA A 364 2.09 21.61 -21.00
C ALA A 364 3.19 21.49 -19.93
N THR A 365 3.23 22.37 -18.94
CA THR A 365 4.35 22.38 -17.97
C THR A 365 3.85 22.44 -16.53
N ASN A 366 4.50 21.68 -15.65
CA ASN A 366 4.29 21.77 -14.22
C ASN A 366 5.60 21.58 -13.45
N VAL A 367 5.61 22.12 -12.23
CA VAL A 367 6.64 21.91 -11.23
C VAL A 367 6.02 21.16 -10.04
N GLN A 368 6.76 20.20 -9.52
CA GLN A 368 6.41 19.48 -8.30
C GLN A 368 7.56 19.64 -7.30
N LEU A 369 7.20 19.83 -6.04
CA LEU A 369 8.11 19.84 -4.91
C LEU A 369 7.57 18.86 -3.89
N ASP A 370 8.43 18.06 -3.30
CA ASP A 370 8.10 17.20 -2.17
C ASP A 370 9.17 17.30 -1.08
N ALA A 371 8.74 17.05 0.14
CA ALA A 371 9.61 16.90 1.30
C ALA A 371 8.99 15.88 2.25
N GLU A 372 9.84 15.04 2.82
CA GLU A 372 9.42 14.03 3.79
C GLU A 372 10.44 13.88 4.90
N ARG A 373 9.97 13.44 6.06
CA ARG A 373 10.80 13.11 7.20
C ARG A 373 10.19 11.92 7.92
N THR A 374 11.01 10.88 8.11
CA THR A 374 10.65 9.68 8.86
C THR A 374 11.60 9.50 10.03
N ARG A 375 11.06 9.24 11.21
CA ARG A 375 11.83 8.88 12.40
C ARG A 375 11.47 7.46 12.80
N GLY A 376 12.46 6.59 12.78
CA GLY A 376 12.38 5.22 13.27
C GLY A 376 12.98 5.10 14.68
N LYS A 377 12.31 4.32 15.54
CA LYS A 377 12.82 3.88 16.85
C LYS A 377 12.53 2.39 16.98
N PHE A 378 13.50 1.66 17.46
CA PHE A 378 13.46 0.20 17.58
C PHE A 378 13.91 -0.22 18.97
N SER A 379 13.27 -1.25 19.53
CA SER A 379 13.64 -1.80 20.83
C SER A 379 14.99 -2.50 20.77
N VAL A 380 15.35 -3.11 19.63
CA VAL A 380 16.64 -3.75 19.44
C VAL A 380 17.79 -2.75 19.60
N GLY A 381 18.59 -2.91 20.64
CA GLY A 381 19.74 -2.05 20.94
C GLY A 381 19.39 -0.57 21.16
N GLY A 382 18.10 -0.20 21.27
CA GLY A 382 17.65 1.19 21.31
C GLY A 382 17.92 1.97 20.00
N ALA A 383 18.04 1.26 18.88
CA ALA A 383 18.36 1.80 17.57
C ALA A 383 17.37 2.88 17.13
N GLN A 384 17.87 3.92 16.49
CA GLN A 384 17.05 5.00 15.96
C GLN A 384 17.68 5.67 14.75
N TYR A 385 16.82 6.18 13.88
CA TYR A 385 17.25 7.03 12.76
C TYR A 385 16.24 8.14 12.49
N THR A 386 16.69 9.13 11.74
CA THR A 386 15.85 10.15 11.12
C THR A 386 16.25 10.27 9.65
N ASP A 387 15.34 9.89 8.77
CA ASP A 387 15.46 10.10 7.34
C ASP A 387 14.80 11.43 6.99
N THR A 388 15.46 12.21 6.15
CA THR A 388 14.93 13.46 5.59
C THR A 388 15.13 13.41 4.08
N GLY A 389 14.07 13.59 3.34
CA GLY A 389 14.10 13.58 1.88
C GLY A 389 13.38 14.79 1.29
N GLY A 390 13.76 15.16 0.09
CA GLY A 390 13.05 16.19 -0.66
C GLY A 390 13.40 16.15 -2.13
N GLY A 391 12.45 16.58 -2.96
CA GLY A 391 12.61 16.54 -4.39
C GLY A 391 12.02 17.75 -5.11
N VAL A 392 12.53 17.99 -6.31
CA VAL A 392 11.95 18.90 -7.27
C VAL A 392 11.87 18.20 -8.63
N ALA A 393 10.72 18.29 -9.29
CA ALA A 393 10.54 17.77 -10.63
C ALA A 393 9.91 18.83 -11.54
N PHE A 394 10.47 18.98 -12.72
CA PHE A 394 9.94 19.78 -13.81
C PHE A 394 9.46 18.84 -14.91
N ASN A 395 8.17 18.92 -15.23
CA ASN A 395 7.54 18.11 -16.27
C ASN A 395 7.14 19.01 -17.43
N TRP A 396 7.56 18.63 -18.64
CA TRP A 396 7.26 19.34 -19.87
C TRP A 396 6.63 18.40 -20.90
N GLY A 397 5.39 18.68 -21.29
CA GLY A 397 4.70 18.04 -22.41
C GLY A 397 5.16 18.65 -23.74
N VAL A 398 6.10 17.97 -24.40
CA VAL A 398 6.63 18.37 -25.72
C VAL A 398 5.54 18.27 -26.78
N THR A 399 4.70 17.24 -26.67
CA THR A 399 3.48 17.05 -27.46
C THR A 399 2.35 16.61 -26.54
N ARG A 400 1.16 16.34 -27.10
CA ARG A 400 0.03 15.79 -26.32
C ARG A 400 0.36 14.44 -25.68
N ASN A 401 1.22 13.66 -26.32
CA ASN A 401 1.54 12.30 -25.93
C ASN A 401 2.97 12.12 -25.40
N VAL A 402 3.87 13.07 -25.65
CA VAL A 402 5.28 12.98 -25.27
C VAL A 402 5.58 13.99 -24.17
N ASN A 403 6.16 13.53 -23.08
CA ASN A 403 6.61 14.36 -21.98
C ASN A 403 8.09 14.09 -21.67
N VAL A 404 8.75 15.12 -21.17
CA VAL A 404 10.10 15.07 -20.61
C VAL A 404 10.00 15.46 -19.13
N THR A 405 10.67 14.71 -18.26
CA THR A 405 10.77 15.00 -16.84
C THR A 405 12.24 15.16 -16.48
N ILE A 406 12.55 16.25 -15.78
CA ILE A 406 13.83 16.47 -15.13
C ILE A 406 13.55 16.56 -13.65
N SER A 407 14.25 15.79 -12.83
CA SER A 407 14.10 15.84 -11.39
C SER A 407 15.42 15.73 -10.64
N TYR A 408 15.40 16.27 -9.44
CA TYR A 408 16.46 16.16 -8.46
C TYR A 408 15.85 15.70 -7.15
N ARG A 409 16.51 14.78 -6.44
CA ARG A 409 16.14 14.31 -5.12
C ARG A 409 17.35 14.32 -4.20
N TYR A 410 17.13 14.84 -3.01
CA TYR A 410 18.03 14.78 -1.86
C TYR A 410 17.49 13.78 -0.86
N ALA A 411 18.35 12.94 -0.29
CA ALA A 411 18.03 12.04 0.81
C ALA A 411 19.18 12.08 1.82
N ASP A 412 18.82 12.09 3.10
CA ASP A 412 19.75 12.15 4.22
C ASP A 412 19.23 11.26 5.34
N ARG A 413 20.09 10.44 5.90
CA ARG A 413 19.83 9.68 7.12
C ARG A 413 20.80 10.11 8.21
N ASN A 414 20.24 10.49 9.36
CA ASN A 414 20.98 10.66 10.60
C ASN A 414 20.54 9.53 11.54
N GLY A 415 21.40 8.56 11.72
CA GLY A 415 21.21 7.37 12.52
C GLY A 415 22.27 7.19 13.60
N ASP A 416 22.20 6.09 14.31
CA ASP A 416 23.21 5.65 15.26
C ASP A 416 24.14 4.59 14.64
N ALA A 417 24.93 3.92 15.47
CA ALA A 417 25.87 2.91 15.00
C ALA A 417 25.23 1.67 14.36
N LEU A 418 23.94 1.42 14.62
CA LEU A 418 23.18 0.29 14.08
C LEU A 418 22.46 0.67 12.78
N THR A 419 22.04 1.92 12.64
CA THR A 419 21.20 2.39 11.54
C THR A 419 21.96 3.16 10.47
N GLY A 420 23.19 3.57 10.77
CA GLY A 420 24.09 4.26 9.87
C GLY A 420 23.68 5.69 9.52
N ASN A 421 24.59 6.38 8.84
CA ASN A 421 24.34 7.70 8.27
C ASN A 421 24.60 7.66 6.77
N TYR A 422 23.93 8.52 6.02
CA TYR A 422 24.27 8.77 4.62
C TYR A 422 23.64 10.08 4.13
N THR A 423 24.22 10.58 3.04
CA THR A 423 23.62 11.64 2.22
C THR A 423 23.66 11.19 0.77
N GLU A 424 22.59 11.38 0.02
CA GLU A 424 22.52 11.04 -1.41
C GLU A 424 21.87 12.18 -2.19
N ASN A 425 22.51 12.55 -3.33
CA ASN A 425 21.94 13.43 -4.34
C ASN A 425 21.72 12.64 -5.62
N ARG A 426 20.49 12.67 -6.14
CA ARG A 426 20.12 11.96 -7.35
C ARG A 426 19.48 12.89 -8.37
N PHE A 427 20.03 12.91 -9.57
CA PHE A 427 19.46 13.60 -10.74
C PHE A 427 18.84 12.59 -11.67
N TRP A 428 17.70 12.95 -12.25
CA TRP A 428 16.96 12.09 -13.15
C TRP A 428 16.47 12.86 -14.36
N LEU A 429 16.65 12.27 -15.55
CA LEU A 429 16.09 12.72 -16.82
C LEU A 429 15.31 11.58 -17.45
N SER A 430 14.07 11.82 -17.83
CA SER A 430 13.28 10.81 -18.54
C SER A 430 12.44 11.42 -19.65
N ILE A 431 12.20 10.61 -20.70
CA ILE A 431 11.24 10.87 -21.77
C ILE A 431 10.15 9.79 -21.71
N GLY A 432 8.90 10.20 -21.82
CA GLY A 432 7.77 9.29 -21.77
C GLY A 432 6.80 9.51 -22.91
N TYR A 433 6.19 8.42 -23.37
CA TYR A 433 5.03 8.43 -24.25
C TYR A 433 3.80 7.99 -23.46
N LYS A 434 2.74 8.79 -23.48
CA LYS A 434 1.50 8.51 -22.77
C LYS A 434 0.30 8.50 -23.70
N ARG A 435 -0.66 7.64 -23.37
CA ARG A 435 -2.03 7.67 -23.88
C ARG A 435 -2.96 7.85 -22.70
N GLY A 436 -3.73 8.95 -22.70
CA GLY A 436 -4.54 9.34 -21.56
C GLY A 436 -3.72 10.00 -20.44
N ALA A 437 -4.21 9.89 -19.22
CA ALA A 437 -3.58 10.40 -18.00
C ALA A 437 -3.64 9.33 -16.91
N PRO A 438 -2.69 8.37 -16.90
CA PRO A 438 -2.69 7.32 -15.88
C PRO A 438 -2.70 7.96 -14.49
N ARG A 439 -3.53 7.42 -13.62
CA ARG A 439 -3.66 7.91 -12.24
C ARG A 439 -2.33 7.72 -11.54
N MET A 440 -1.91 8.74 -10.83
CA MET A 440 -0.80 8.68 -9.90
C MET A 440 -1.40 8.69 -8.50
N GLU A 441 -1.35 7.59 -7.78
CA GLU A 441 -2.01 7.44 -6.46
C GLU A 441 -1.52 8.45 -5.41
N LEU A 442 -0.33 8.98 -5.57
CA LEU A 442 0.37 9.79 -4.57
C LEU A 442 -0.27 11.14 -4.23
N LEU A 443 -1.34 11.60 -4.91
CA LEU A 443 -1.84 12.97 -4.72
C LEU A 443 -3.36 13.11 -4.52
N ARG A 444 -4.13 12.02 -4.50
CA ARG A 444 -5.57 12.11 -4.20
C ARG A 444 -5.93 11.22 -3.03
N PRO A 445 -6.50 11.78 -1.94
CA PRO A 445 -7.21 10.97 -0.97
C PRO A 445 -8.32 10.21 -1.71
N GLN A 446 -8.16 8.92 -1.92
CA GLN A 446 -9.32 8.09 -2.16
C GLN A 446 -10.08 8.13 -0.84
N PHE A 447 -11.35 8.52 -0.87
CA PHE A 447 -12.17 8.50 0.33
C PHE A 447 -12.27 7.03 0.76
N ALA A 448 -11.64 6.71 1.90
CA ALA A 448 -11.74 5.39 2.52
C ALA A 448 -13.22 5.06 2.71
N GLY A 449 -13.81 4.28 1.86
CA GLY A 449 -15.25 4.02 1.83
C GLY A 449 -15.75 3.61 0.45
N GLU A 450 -14.97 3.79 -0.62
CA GLU A 450 -15.34 3.22 -1.92
C GLU A 450 -14.79 1.81 -2.13
N ALA A 451 -13.65 1.45 -1.53
CA ALA A 451 -13.07 0.11 -1.61
C ALA A 451 -13.77 -0.94 -0.70
N GLN A 452 -14.49 -0.53 0.34
CA GLN A 452 -15.20 -1.44 1.25
C GLN A 452 -16.71 -1.57 0.96
N ARG A 453 -17.22 -1.02 -0.12
CA ARG A 453 -18.64 -1.10 -0.47
C ARG A 453 -19.00 -2.23 -1.44
N TYR A 454 -18.11 -3.20 -1.60
CA TYR A 454 -18.41 -4.33 -2.48
C TYR A 454 -18.30 -5.67 -1.78
#